data_493293502700adcb52601ef92da81149
#
_entry.id   493293502700adcb52601ef92da81149
#
_cell.length_a   1.000
_cell.length_b   1.000
_cell.length_c   1.000
_cell.angle_alpha   90.00
_cell.angle_beta   90.00
_cell.angle_gamma   90.00
#
_symmetry.space_group_name_H-M   'P 1'
#
loop_
_entity.id
_entity.type
_entity.pdbx_description
1 polymer ?
#
loop_
_entity_poly.entity_id
_entity_poly.type
_entity_poly.pdbx_seq_one_letter_code
_entity_poly.pdbx_strand_id
1 'polypeptide(L)'
;MARHFTSHEQASRPTPRPTPTTQGRRPEGDQAAYYQRRRSSRRRRRRTVGIVAAAVAIVAVAVVAFVLPRILGGTGSSAASTPANTTGSVSATDASSSSSASSTTPVTNAPDGRIVLSLGGDEDTYVKQGEDYIEGGCHARDVQEGNLTSSVKVSGSVDTSTVGDYVLTYSVENSEGMVATTQRTVHVVAADSMDWDTNGIPVLMYHYVYDPANPPSDLNVNYVSTTDFDAQCAWLSENGYYYPSWQELRAYVEGTHSLPAKSVILTFDDGEHGFLDNGIPILEKYKVHATSFLICIDGDIEDKLNQSSPYVLFESHSYDLHRAGSTKLGHGGRIYDLSEQELVADIQKSADIIGSVEAFAYPYGDVSDVSSAAMNDLGISCAVTTNYGNACVGDDPTQLSRCRVSGGNSLASYISMVEN
;
A
#
# COMPACT_ATOMS: atom_id res chain seq x y z
N MET A 1 -59.04 -62.24 -33.82
CA MET A 1 -58.85 -61.56 -35.13
C MET A 1 -57.59 -60.78 -35.11
N ALA A 2 -56.65 -61.15 -35.93
CA ALA A 2 -55.31 -60.54 -36.01
C ALA A 2 -55.32 -59.23 -36.74
N ARG A 3 -54.37 -58.29 -36.39
CA ARG A 3 -53.63 -57.54 -37.38
C ARG A 3 -52.32 -57.11 -36.79
N HIS A 4 -51.23 -57.54 -37.38
CA HIS A 4 -49.87 -57.03 -37.28
C HIS A 4 -49.78 -55.62 -37.81
N PHE A 5 -48.95 -54.79 -37.16
CA PHE A 5 -48.26 -53.69 -37.80
C PHE A 5 -46.80 -53.66 -37.33
N THR A 6 -45.94 -53.95 -38.28
CA THR A 6 -44.49 -53.80 -38.22
C THR A 6 -44.19 -52.35 -38.46
N SER A 7 -43.40 -51.70 -37.56
CA SER A 7 -42.78 -50.41 -37.81
C SER A 7 -41.26 -50.53 -37.80
N HIS A 8 -40.66 -50.12 -38.89
CA HIS A 8 -39.24 -50.10 -39.16
C HIS A 8 -38.53 -49.09 -38.21
N GLU A 9 -37.51 -49.59 -37.54
CA GLU A 9 -36.54 -48.78 -36.77
C GLU A 9 -35.53 -48.24 -37.78
N GLN A 10 -35.59 -46.92 -38.01
CA GLN A 10 -34.54 -46.17 -38.72
C GLN A 10 -33.48 -45.73 -37.72
N ALA A 11 -32.30 -46.37 -37.81
CA ALA A 11 -31.10 -45.93 -37.12
C ALA A 11 -30.62 -44.54 -37.58
N SER A 12 -30.72 -43.53 -36.72
CA SER A 12 -30.16 -42.22 -36.92
C SER A 12 -28.64 -42.24 -36.74
N ARG A 13 -27.92 -41.82 -37.77
CA ARG A 13 -26.46 -41.64 -37.77
C ARG A 13 -26.07 -40.51 -36.75
N PRO A 14 -24.98 -40.68 -36.00
CA PRO A 14 -24.48 -39.62 -35.11
C PRO A 14 -23.87 -38.46 -35.94
N THR A 15 -24.28 -37.25 -35.63
CA THR A 15 -23.67 -36.00 -36.11
C THR A 15 -22.24 -35.88 -35.59
N PRO A 16 -21.26 -35.38 -36.38
CA PRO A 16 -19.89 -35.21 -35.94
C PRO A 16 -19.83 -34.05 -34.95
N ARG A 17 -19.11 -34.25 -33.82
CA ARG A 17 -18.73 -33.23 -32.85
C ARG A 17 -17.92 -32.13 -33.52
N PRO A 18 -18.17 -30.84 -33.25
CA PRO A 18 -17.28 -29.75 -33.69
C PRO A 18 -15.93 -29.89 -33.00
N THR A 19 -14.86 -29.82 -33.76
CA THR A 19 -13.47 -29.72 -33.33
C THR A 19 -13.27 -28.41 -32.53
N PRO A 20 -12.48 -28.40 -31.43
CA PRO A 20 -12.17 -27.19 -30.71
C PRO A 20 -11.36 -26.25 -31.61
N THR A 21 -11.87 -25.07 -31.85
CA THR A 21 -11.13 -23.98 -32.48
C THR A 21 -9.98 -23.60 -31.57
N THR A 22 -8.75 -23.75 -32.03
CA THR A 22 -7.54 -23.21 -31.43
C THR A 22 -7.71 -21.71 -31.22
N GLN A 23 -7.87 -21.30 -29.97
CA GLN A 23 -7.73 -19.88 -29.60
C GLN A 23 -6.29 -19.47 -29.94
N GLY A 24 -6.17 -18.51 -30.85
CA GLY A 24 -4.90 -17.96 -31.26
C GLY A 24 -4.18 -17.33 -30.06
N ARG A 25 -3.00 -17.84 -29.74
CA ARG A 25 -2.02 -17.16 -28.89
C ARG A 25 -1.76 -15.77 -29.48
N ARG A 26 -2.04 -14.71 -28.72
CA ARG A 26 -1.54 -13.37 -29.04
C ARG A 26 0.00 -13.42 -29.01
N PRO A 27 0.68 -12.75 -29.95
CA PRO A 27 2.14 -12.77 -29.99
C PRO A 27 2.71 -12.03 -28.77
N GLU A 28 3.64 -12.68 -28.06
CA GLU A 28 4.46 -12.14 -26.96
C GLU A 28 5.26 -10.87 -27.34
N GLY A 29 5.30 -10.49 -28.63
CA GLY A 29 6.05 -9.36 -29.13
C GLY A 29 5.52 -7.97 -28.71
N ASP A 30 4.23 -7.81 -28.44
CA ASP A 30 3.65 -6.49 -28.15
C ASP A 30 3.95 -5.99 -26.73
N GLN A 31 4.08 -6.88 -25.75
CA GLN A 31 4.48 -6.50 -24.39
C GLN A 31 5.93 -6.01 -24.34
N ALA A 32 6.86 -6.70 -24.98
CA ALA A 32 8.26 -6.30 -25.02
C ALA A 32 8.47 -4.93 -25.69
N ALA A 33 7.70 -4.63 -26.76
CA ALA A 33 7.74 -3.35 -27.43
C ALA A 33 7.19 -2.19 -26.57
N TYR A 34 6.16 -2.46 -25.77
CA TYR A 34 5.60 -1.50 -24.81
C TYR A 34 6.61 -1.17 -23.70
N TYR A 35 7.28 -2.17 -23.11
CA TYR A 35 8.28 -1.96 -22.06
C TYR A 35 9.54 -1.24 -22.59
N GLN A 36 9.97 -1.51 -23.81
CA GLN A 36 11.09 -0.78 -24.42
C GLN A 36 10.75 0.70 -24.68
N ARG A 37 9.51 1.03 -25.10
CA ARG A 37 9.06 2.41 -25.26
C ARG A 37 9.01 3.17 -23.94
N ARG A 38 8.57 2.53 -22.85
CA ARG A 38 8.52 3.13 -21.51
C ARG A 38 9.92 3.35 -20.92
N ARG A 39 10.88 2.42 -21.12
CA ARG A 39 12.29 2.63 -20.75
C ARG A 39 12.94 3.80 -21.51
N SER A 40 12.61 4.01 -22.76
CA SER A 40 13.15 5.12 -23.56
C SER A 40 12.55 6.47 -23.16
N SER A 41 11.27 6.53 -22.76
CA SER A 41 10.63 7.75 -22.24
C SER A 41 11.17 8.15 -20.86
N ARG A 42 11.40 7.18 -19.95
CA ARG A 42 12.05 7.42 -18.65
C ARG A 42 13.48 7.95 -18.80
N ARG A 43 14.27 7.42 -19.74
CA ARG A 43 15.62 7.96 -20.04
C ARG A 43 15.58 9.37 -20.63
N ARG A 44 14.58 9.73 -21.44
CA ARG A 44 14.39 11.09 -21.93
C ARG A 44 14.00 12.05 -20.80
N ARG A 45 13.05 11.68 -19.91
CA ARG A 45 12.63 12.49 -18.76
C ARG A 45 13.79 12.75 -17.80
N ARG A 46 14.57 11.72 -17.42
CA ARG A 46 15.77 11.90 -16.57
C ARG A 46 16.80 12.85 -17.17
N ARG A 47 16.99 12.85 -18.50
CA ARG A 47 17.87 13.82 -19.17
C ARG A 47 17.32 15.24 -19.13
N THR A 48 16.01 15.43 -19.27
CA THR A 48 15.36 16.75 -19.21
C THR A 48 15.40 17.34 -17.81
N VAL A 49 15.11 16.52 -16.77
CA VAL A 49 15.22 16.93 -15.36
C VAL A 49 16.65 17.27 -14.99
N GLY A 50 17.63 16.46 -15.42
CA GLY A 50 19.06 16.76 -15.19
C GLY A 50 19.50 18.08 -15.84
N ILE A 51 19.00 18.43 -17.02
CA ILE A 51 19.32 19.69 -17.72
C ILE A 51 18.69 20.88 -17.00
N VAL A 52 17.45 20.75 -16.51
CA VAL A 52 16.75 21.81 -15.75
C VAL A 52 17.44 22.03 -14.42
N ALA A 53 17.81 20.97 -13.68
CA ALA A 53 18.54 21.08 -12.41
C ALA A 53 19.92 21.72 -12.61
N ALA A 54 20.65 21.40 -13.66
CA ALA A 54 21.92 22.05 -13.97
C ALA A 54 21.76 23.54 -14.32
N ALA A 55 20.70 23.91 -15.05
CA ALA A 55 20.40 25.31 -15.36
C ALA A 55 20.06 26.12 -14.11
N VAL A 56 19.26 25.56 -13.17
CA VAL A 56 18.92 26.20 -11.90
C VAL A 56 20.16 26.38 -11.01
N ALA A 57 21.05 25.38 -10.96
CA ALA A 57 22.30 25.47 -10.22
C ALA A 57 23.24 26.56 -10.76
N ILE A 58 23.32 26.75 -12.07
CA ILE A 58 24.14 27.79 -12.71
C ILE A 58 23.57 29.18 -12.39
N VAL A 59 22.25 29.35 -12.39
CA VAL A 59 21.59 30.62 -12.00
C VAL A 59 21.82 30.94 -10.53
N ALA A 60 21.73 29.94 -9.64
CA ALA A 60 22.00 30.11 -8.20
C ALA A 60 23.45 30.54 -7.94
N VAL A 61 24.43 29.92 -8.61
CA VAL A 61 25.83 30.31 -8.49
C VAL A 61 26.09 31.74 -9.01
N ALA A 62 25.43 32.14 -10.11
CA ALA A 62 25.54 33.51 -10.63
C ALA A 62 24.94 34.55 -9.67
N VAL A 63 23.82 34.25 -9.00
CA VAL A 63 23.20 35.13 -8.01
C VAL A 63 24.11 35.29 -6.79
N VAL A 64 24.73 34.23 -6.27
CA VAL A 64 25.63 34.26 -5.15
C VAL A 64 26.92 35.03 -5.51
N ALA A 65 27.48 34.87 -6.71
CA ALA A 65 28.70 35.47 -7.13
C ALA A 65 28.57 36.97 -7.48
N PHE A 66 27.41 37.41 -8.00
CA PHE A 66 27.25 38.80 -8.49
C PHE A 66 26.36 39.67 -7.66
N VAL A 67 25.46 39.15 -6.83
CA VAL A 67 24.47 39.95 -6.07
C VAL A 67 24.86 40.10 -4.61
N LEU A 68 25.39 39.07 -3.95
CA LEU A 68 25.77 39.16 -2.51
C LEU A 68 26.88 40.18 -2.21
N PRO A 69 27.93 40.39 -3.03
CA PRO A 69 28.96 41.41 -2.70
C PRO A 69 28.47 42.87 -2.74
N ARG A 70 27.31 43.13 -3.37
CA ARG A 70 26.74 44.48 -3.46
C ARG A 70 25.85 44.87 -2.29
N ILE A 71 25.40 43.91 -1.48
CA ILE A 71 24.50 44.16 -0.34
C ILE A 71 25.28 44.29 0.98
N LEU A 72 26.52 43.77 1.07
CA LEU A 72 27.36 43.78 2.27
C LEU A 72 28.43 44.86 2.33
N GLY A 73 28.42 45.84 1.41
CA GLY A 73 29.36 46.95 1.35
C GLY A 73 28.75 48.26 1.84
N GLY A 74 28.57 48.43 3.16
CA GLY A 74 28.11 49.69 3.75
C GLY A 74 28.65 49.83 5.16
N THR A 75 29.66 50.59 5.24
CA THR A 75 30.53 51.07 6.31
C THR A 75 29.89 51.57 7.60
N GLY A 76 30.63 51.44 8.72
CA GLY A 76 30.58 52.44 9.82
C GLY A 76 30.76 51.90 11.22
N SER A 77 31.96 51.74 11.64
CA SER A 77 32.67 52.22 12.85
C SER A 77 31.89 52.59 14.11
N SER A 78 32.33 52.04 15.22
CA SER A 78 32.83 52.67 16.43
C SER A 78 32.31 52.17 17.77
N ALA A 79 33.27 51.74 18.57
CA ALA A 79 33.56 51.90 19.99
C ALA A 79 32.82 51.11 21.08
N ALA A 80 33.62 50.32 21.67
CA ALA A 80 33.90 49.88 23.03
C ALA A 80 33.06 50.41 24.21
N SER A 81 32.69 49.50 25.13
CA SER A 81 33.01 49.57 26.56
C SER A 81 32.56 48.30 27.30
N THR A 82 33.51 47.60 27.90
CA THR A 82 33.34 46.74 29.06
C THR A 82 33.44 47.59 30.33
N PRO A 83 32.83 47.23 31.48
CA PRO A 83 33.49 46.28 32.39
C PRO A 83 32.60 45.43 33.33
N ALA A 84 33.23 44.34 33.75
CA ALA A 84 33.38 43.79 35.10
C ALA A 84 32.24 43.20 35.92
N ASN A 85 32.42 41.92 36.15
CA ASN A 85 32.43 41.16 37.42
C ASN A 85 31.36 41.42 38.49
N THR A 86 30.61 40.39 38.87
CA THR A 86 30.51 40.00 40.28
C THR A 86 30.20 38.50 40.41
N THR A 87 31.01 37.85 41.22
CA THR A 87 30.96 36.47 41.73
C THR A 87 29.76 36.27 42.66
N GLY A 88 29.10 35.12 42.54
CA GLY A 88 28.11 34.60 43.48
C GLY A 88 28.05 33.09 43.41
N SER A 89 28.83 32.42 44.30
CA SER A 89 28.81 30.99 44.58
C SER A 89 27.58 30.65 45.43
N VAL A 90 26.78 29.67 45.03
CA VAL A 90 26.01 28.81 45.97
C VAL A 90 25.82 27.39 45.39
N SER A 91 26.23 26.50 46.21
CA SER A 91 26.12 25.05 46.36
C SER A 91 25.25 24.24 45.47
N ALA A 92 25.87 23.13 45.07
CA ALA A 92 25.27 21.92 44.50
C ALA A 92 24.22 21.30 45.45
N THR A 93 23.08 20.93 44.91
CA THR A 93 22.24 19.86 45.44
C THR A 93 22.04 18.86 44.34
N ASP A 94 22.46 17.63 44.62
CA ASP A 94 22.25 16.44 43.84
C ASP A 94 20.76 16.23 43.56
N ALA A 95 20.39 16.25 42.32
CA ALA A 95 19.13 15.67 41.86
C ALA A 95 19.46 14.44 41.01
N SER A 96 19.33 13.29 41.61
CA SER A 96 19.35 11.99 40.95
C SER A 96 18.32 11.98 39.82
N SER A 97 18.79 12.01 38.58
CA SER A 97 17.95 11.68 37.42
C SER A 97 17.71 10.17 37.44
N SER A 98 16.57 9.75 38.01
CA SER A 98 16.02 8.44 37.75
C SER A 98 15.57 8.39 36.30
N SER A 99 16.35 7.73 35.45
CA SER A 99 15.89 7.25 34.17
C SER A 99 14.76 6.24 34.42
N SER A 100 13.52 6.68 34.31
CA SER A 100 12.38 5.79 34.23
C SER A 100 12.46 5.07 32.88
N ALA A 101 12.96 3.83 32.92
CA ALA A 101 12.74 2.89 31.83
C ALA A 101 11.22 2.80 31.60
N SER A 102 10.77 3.30 30.47
CA SER A 102 9.39 3.17 30.02
C SER A 102 9.18 1.66 29.80
N SER A 103 8.39 1.03 30.65
CA SER A 103 7.92 -0.33 30.42
C SER A 103 7.02 -0.28 29.18
N THR A 104 7.52 -0.80 28.08
CA THR A 104 6.69 -1.10 26.91
C THR A 104 5.61 -2.08 27.35
N THR A 105 4.40 -1.57 27.54
CA THR A 105 3.22 -2.42 27.72
C THR A 105 2.92 -3.04 26.35
N PRO A 106 2.83 -4.37 26.24
CA PRO A 106 2.56 -4.99 24.95
C PRO A 106 1.18 -4.56 24.43
N VAL A 107 1.07 -4.45 23.12
CA VAL A 107 -0.18 -4.37 22.37
C VAL A 107 -1.19 -5.35 22.98
N THR A 108 -2.26 -4.83 23.57
CA THR A 108 -3.37 -5.66 24.01
C THR A 108 -4.57 -5.31 23.14
N ASN A 109 -4.84 -6.16 22.12
CA ASN A 109 -6.20 -6.32 21.66
C ASN A 109 -7.10 -6.55 22.88
N ALA A 110 -8.38 -6.14 22.81
CA ALA A 110 -9.32 -6.46 23.88
C ALA A 110 -9.10 -7.91 24.34
N PRO A 111 -9.18 -8.22 25.66
CA PRO A 111 -8.74 -9.51 26.21
C PRO A 111 -9.35 -10.76 25.56
N ASP A 112 -10.38 -10.60 24.76
CA ASP A 112 -11.10 -11.65 24.02
C ASP A 112 -10.90 -11.60 22.50
N GLY A 113 -10.07 -10.68 21.99
CA GLY A 113 -9.87 -10.49 20.54
C GLY A 113 -11.08 -9.90 19.81
N ARG A 114 -12.09 -9.39 20.51
CA ARG A 114 -13.32 -8.88 19.93
C ARG A 114 -13.11 -7.59 19.13
N ILE A 115 -12.20 -6.71 19.61
CA ILE A 115 -11.84 -5.48 18.92
C ILE A 115 -10.45 -5.65 18.33
N VAL A 116 -10.33 -5.50 17.02
CA VAL A 116 -9.06 -5.55 16.28
C VAL A 116 -8.69 -4.14 15.85
N LEU A 117 -7.43 -3.78 16.10
CA LEU A 117 -6.79 -2.56 15.63
C LEU A 117 -5.73 -2.93 14.58
N SER A 118 -5.86 -2.39 13.38
CA SER A 118 -4.94 -2.59 12.27
C SER A 118 -4.29 -1.27 11.91
N LEU A 119 -2.97 -1.14 12.11
CA LEU A 119 -2.24 0.06 11.72
C LEU A 119 -2.14 0.17 10.20
N GLY A 120 -2.26 1.38 9.67
CA GLY A 120 -1.87 1.69 8.31
C GLY A 120 -0.34 1.71 8.20
N GLY A 121 0.24 0.63 7.68
CA GLY A 121 1.70 0.43 7.65
C GLY A 121 2.28 -0.20 8.90
N ASP A 122 3.61 -0.18 8.99
CA ASP A 122 4.39 -0.85 10.03
C ASP A 122 4.19 -0.23 11.43
N GLU A 123 4.33 -1.04 12.47
CA GLU A 123 4.39 -0.54 13.85
C GLU A 123 5.66 0.26 14.16
N ASP A 124 6.76 0.00 13.46
CA ASP A 124 8.02 0.74 13.53
C ASP A 124 8.18 1.59 12.25
N THR A 125 7.88 2.88 12.34
CA THR A 125 7.91 3.82 11.21
C THR A 125 9.20 4.65 11.24
N TYR A 126 9.80 4.90 10.07
CA TYR A 126 11.06 5.65 9.93
C TYR A 126 10.83 6.99 9.26
N VAL A 127 11.29 8.07 9.91
CA VAL A 127 11.24 9.44 9.38
C VAL A 127 12.64 10.02 9.32
N LYS A 128 13.02 10.50 8.16
CA LYS A 128 14.28 11.22 7.99
C LYS A 128 14.22 12.56 8.68
N GLN A 129 15.19 12.87 9.52
CA GLN A 129 15.23 14.11 10.28
C GLN A 129 14.97 15.33 9.39
N GLY A 130 13.98 16.14 9.76
CA GLY A 130 13.57 17.34 9.04
C GLY A 130 12.52 17.13 7.96
N GLU A 131 12.14 15.89 7.63
CA GLU A 131 10.94 15.60 6.84
C GLU A 131 9.71 15.58 7.74
N ASP A 132 8.52 15.79 7.17
CA ASP A 132 7.27 15.67 7.92
C ASP A 132 6.97 14.22 8.25
N TYR A 133 6.46 13.96 9.47
CA TYR A 133 5.88 12.65 9.80
C TYR A 133 4.54 12.49 9.07
N ILE A 134 4.39 11.37 8.39
CA ILE A 134 3.16 11.01 7.69
C ILE A 134 2.38 10.02 8.55
N GLU A 135 1.20 10.41 9.01
CA GLU A 135 0.33 9.53 9.81
C GLU A 135 -0.36 8.50 8.91
N GLY A 136 -0.05 7.23 9.13
CA GLY A 136 -0.61 6.10 8.38
C GLY A 136 -2.03 5.70 8.82
N GLY A 137 -2.50 6.23 9.95
CA GLY A 137 -3.81 5.87 10.49
C GLY A 137 -3.86 4.54 11.22
N CYS A 138 -5.07 4.21 11.70
CA CYS A 138 -5.37 2.95 12.36
C CYS A 138 -6.84 2.59 12.14
N HIS A 139 -7.12 1.44 11.55
CA HIS A 139 -8.47 0.91 11.42
C HIS A 139 -8.86 0.14 12.68
N ALA A 140 -10.13 0.21 13.04
CA ALA A 140 -10.66 -0.48 14.21
C ALA A 140 -11.98 -1.19 13.86
N ARG A 141 -12.10 -2.47 14.22
CA ARG A 141 -13.31 -3.24 14.03
C ARG A 141 -13.65 -4.08 15.26
N ASP A 142 -14.87 -4.00 15.69
CA ASP A 142 -15.48 -4.90 16.66
C ASP A 142 -16.34 -5.93 15.91
N VAL A 143 -16.15 -7.21 16.18
CA VAL A 143 -16.88 -8.30 15.48
C VAL A 143 -18.40 -8.26 15.69
N GLN A 144 -18.91 -7.53 16.69
CA GLN A 144 -20.34 -7.40 16.97
C GLN A 144 -20.89 -6.02 16.57
N GLU A 145 -20.12 -4.94 16.76
CA GLU A 145 -20.56 -3.56 16.45
C GLU A 145 -20.12 -3.10 15.05
N GLY A 146 -19.19 -3.83 14.43
CA GLY A 146 -18.65 -3.48 13.12
C GLY A 146 -17.52 -2.46 13.19
N ASN A 147 -17.52 -1.52 12.24
CA ASN A 147 -16.45 -0.53 12.09
C ASN A 147 -16.46 0.51 13.22
N LEU A 148 -15.32 0.69 13.88
CA LEU A 148 -15.06 1.67 14.93
C LEU A 148 -13.95 2.66 14.55
N THR A 149 -13.45 2.66 13.31
CA THR A 149 -12.29 3.46 12.85
C THR A 149 -12.44 4.94 13.20
N SER A 150 -13.62 5.53 12.98
CA SER A 150 -13.88 6.94 13.30
C SER A 150 -13.83 7.28 14.80
N SER A 151 -13.85 6.27 15.68
CA SER A 151 -13.77 6.42 17.13
C SER A 151 -12.34 6.24 17.68
N VAL A 152 -11.36 5.90 16.82
CA VAL A 152 -9.96 5.77 17.21
C VAL A 152 -9.42 7.13 17.65
N LYS A 153 -8.78 7.13 18.81
CA LYS A 153 -8.08 8.30 19.37
C LYS A 153 -6.58 8.05 19.33
N VAL A 154 -5.83 9.03 18.86
CA VAL A 154 -4.37 8.99 18.82
C VAL A 154 -3.83 9.93 19.89
N SER A 155 -2.83 9.49 20.62
CA SER A 155 -2.11 10.29 21.63
C SER A 155 -0.60 10.09 21.47
N GLY A 156 0.16 11.12 21.86
CA GLY A 156 1.59 11.24 21.60
C GLY A 156 1.86 12.37 20.61
N SER A 157 3.12 12.63 20.34
CA SER A 157 3.56 13.61 19.33
C SER A 157 4.95 13.24 18.82
N VAL A 158 5.23 13.59 17.57
CA VAL A 158 6.53 13.37 16.92
C VAL A 158 7.19 14.72 16.68
N ASP A 159 8.45 14.87 17.15
CA ASP A 159 9.30 16.02 16.80
C ASP A 159 10.33 15.59 15.76
N THR A 160 10.04 15.79 14.50
CA THR A 160 10.91 15.38 13.38
C THR A 160 12.19 16.21 13.25
N SER A 161 12.32 17.30 14.01
CA SER A 161 13.56 18.09 14.07
C SER A 161 14.64 17.43 14.93
N THR A 162 14.26 16.53 15.83
CA THR A 162 15.14 15.89 16.82
C THR A 162 15.18 14.37 16.60
N VAL A 163 16.38 13.83 16.40
CA VAL A 163 16.61 12.37 16.30
C VAL A 163 16.20 11.68 17.59
N GLY A 164 15.42 10.62 17.49
CA GLY A 164 14.91 9.85 18.65
C GLY A 164 13.70 9.01 18.30
N ASP A 165 13.22 8.28 19.31
CA ASP A 165 12.05 7.40 19.20
C ASP A 165 10.84 8.09 19.85
N TYR A 166 9.74 8.15 19.11
CA TYR A 166 8.48 8.77 19.53
C TYR A 166 7.36 7.75 19.47
N VAL A 167 6.64 7.59 20.59
CA VAL A 167 5.55 6.61 20.66
C VAL A 167 4.21 7.29 20.49
N LEU A 168 3.43 6.82 19.52
CA LEU A 168 2.03 7.14 19.34
C LEU A 168 1.19 5.98 19.87
N THR A 169 0.12 6.28 20.61
CA THR A 169 -0.81 5.29 21.12
C THR A 169 -2.19 5.52 20.49
N TYR A 170 -2.71 4.49 19.86
CA TYR A 170 -4.04 4.43 19.29
C TYR A 170 -4.95 3.69 20.26
N SER A 171 -6.13 4.23 20.52
CA SER A 171 -7.11 3.64 21.42
C SER A 171 -8.51 3.78 20.88
N VAL A 172 -9.32 2.75 21.07
CA VAL A 172 -10.74 2.76 20.73
C VAL A 172 -11.54 2.12 21.85
N GLU A 173 -12.76 2.62 22.08
CA GLU A 173 -13.71 2.09 23.05
C GLU A 173 -15.02 1.77 22.31
N ASN A 174 -15.57 0.57 22.51
CA ASN A 174 -16.86 0.19 21.97
C ASN A 174 -18.02 0.64 22.86
N SER A 175 -19.27 0.41 22.44
CA SER A 175 -20.47 0.83 23.18
C SER A 175 -20.64 0.14 24.54
N GLU A 176 -19.96 -1.00 24.77
CA GLU A 176 -19.97 -1.75 26.03
C GLU A 176 -18.88 -1.29 26.99
N GLY A 177 -18.04 -0.30 26.60
CA GLY A 177 -16.92 0.20 27.41
C GLY A 177 -15.67 -0.68 27.36
N MET A 178 -15.56 -1.62 26.40
CA MET A 178 -14.33 -2.35 26.15
C MET A 178 -13.35 -1.48 25.39
N VAL A 179 -12.08 -1.46 25.84
CA VAL A 179 -11.02 -0.65 25.26
C VAL A 179 -9.96 -1.56 24.62
N ALA A 180 -9.61 -1.27 23.38
CA ALA A 180 -8.43 -1.83 22.72
C ALA A 180 -7.41 -0.71 22.46
N THR A 181 -6.11 -1.08 22.51
CA THR A 181 -5.00 -0.15 22.25
C THR A 181 -3.92 -0.80 21.42
N THR A 182 -3.27 -0.02 20.56
CA THR A 182 -2.04 -0.39 19.87
C THR A 182 -1.07 0.79 19.84
N GLN A 183 0.19 0.57 19.49
CA GLN A 183 1.20 1.61 19.46
C GLN A 183 1.99 1.58 18.15
N ARG A 184 2.44 2.75 17.74
CA ARG A 184 3.44 2.93 16.69
C ARG A 184 4.65 3.62 17.29
N THR A 185 5.85 3.11 17.01
CA THR A 185 7.10 3.80 17.30
C THR A 185 7.58 4.51 16.06
N VAL A 186 7.74 5.82 16.15
CA VAL A 186 8.27 6.63 15.06
C VAL A 186 9.74 6.92 15.34
N HIS A 187 10.61 6.37 14.53
CA HIS A 187 12.06 6.55 14.58
C HIS A 187 12.46 7.74 13.72
N VAL A 188 12.70 8.90 14.33
CA VAL A 188 13.31 10.02 13.62
C VAL A 188 14.82 9.78 13.56
N VAL A 189 15.34 9.56 12.36
CA VAL A 189 16.73 9.14 12.14
C VAL A 189 17.51 10.18 11.32
N ALA A 190 18.83 10.29 11.58
CA ALA A 190 19.68 11.17 10.79
C ALA A 190 19.69 10.73 9.32
N ALA A 191 19.80 11.69 8.40
CA ALA A 191 19.66 11.46 6.96
C ALA A 191 20.64 10.42 6.39
N ASP A 192 21.80 10.27 7.02
CA ASP A 192 22.88 9.37 6.61
C ASP A 192 22.98 8.10 7.48
N SER A 193 22.03 7.87 8.39
CA SER A 193 22.07 6.72 9.31
C SER A 193 21.45 5.45 8.75
N MET A 194 20.72 5.53 7.63
CA MET A 194 20.14 4.40 6.94
C MET A 194 20.07 4.65 5.41
N ASP A 195 19.88 3.59 4.66
CA ASP A 195 19.69 3.66 3.21
C ASP A 195 18.23 4.00 2.89
N TRP A 196 18.03 5.01 2.05
CA TRP A 196 16.72 5.45 1.55
C TRP A 196 16.50 4.99 0.12
N ASP A 197 15.25 4.65 -0.22
CA ASP A 197 14.92 4.16 -1.55
C ASP A 197 15.15 5.21 -2.65
N THR A 198 15.67 4.76 -3.77
CA THR A 198 15.89 5.55 -4.99
C THR A 198 15.41 4.84 -6.27
N ASN A 199 14.90 3.62 -6.13
CA ASN A 199 14.57 2.73 -7.25
C ASN A 199 13.06 2.62 -7.49
N GLY A 200 12.27 2.96 -6.48
CA GLY A 200 10.82 2.82 -6.43
C GLY A 200 10.39 1.62 -5.63
N ILE A 201 9.27 1.77 -4.94
CA ILE A 201 8.72 0.79 -4.01
C ILE A 201 7.98 -0.30 -4.78
N PRO A 202 8.31 -1.58 -4.62
CA PRO A 202 7.53 -2.67 -5.18
C PRO A 202 6.18 -2.79 -4.43
N VAL A 203 5.08 -2.63 -5.17
CA VAL A 203 3.72 -2.93 -4.71
C VAL A 203 3.36 -4.29 -5.29
N LEU A 204 3.31 -5.32 -4.46
CA LEU A 204 3.11 -6.71 -4.89
C LEU A 204 1.62 -7.00 -5.04
N MET A 205 1.24 -7.62 -6.16
CA MET A 205 -0.15 -7.97 -6.46
C MET A 205 -0.32 -9.49 -6.40
N TYR A 206 -0.94 -9.97 -5.34
CA TYR A 206 -1.45 -11.33 -5.18
C TYR A 206 -2.96 -11.38 -5.45
N HIS A 207 -3.52 -12.60 -5.46
CA HIS A 207 -4.96 -12.82 -5.44
C HIS A 207 -5.31 -13.89 -4.41
N TYR A 208 -4.99 -15.16 -4.68
CA TYR A 208 -5.48 -16.32 -3.91
C TYR A 208 -4.34 -17.06 -3.22
N VAL A 209 -4.59 -17.53 -2.00
CA VAL A 209 -3.67 -18.40 -1.26
C VAL A 209 -4.36 -19.74 -1.00
N TYR A 210 -3.73 -20.86 -1.38
CA TYR A 210 -4.35 -22.16 -1.26
C TYR A 210 -3.49 -23.18 -0.49
N ASP A 211 -4.16 -24.12 0.19
CA ASP A 211 -3.51 -25.26 0.82
C ASP A 211 -3.17 -26.33 -0.24
N PRO A 212 -1.89 -26.69 -0.44
CA PRO A 212 -1.49 -27.71 -1.40
C PRO A 212 -2.09 -29.12 -1.11
N ALA A 213 -2.54 -29.37 0.12
CA ALA A 213 -3.24 -30.62 0.44
C ALA A 213 -4.67 -30.65 -0.11
N ASN A 214 -5.26 -29.47 -0.38
CA ASN A 214 -6.62 -29.31 -0.90
C ASN A 214 -6.65 -28.28 -2.05
N PRO A 215 -5.99 -28.58 -3.19
CA PRO A 215 -5.88 -27.61 -4.27
C PRO A 215 -7.24 -27.34 -4.93
N PRO A 216 -7.54 -26.08 -5.30
CA PRO A 216 -8.75 -25.73 -6.01
C PRO A 216 -8.79 -26.38 -7.40
N SER A 217 -10.00 -26.68 -7.90
CA SER A 217 -10.19 -27.36 -9.19
C SER A 217 -9.83 -26.50 -10.41
N ASP A 218 -9.80 -25.19 -10.25
CA ASP A 218 -9.51 -24.14 -11.25
C ASP A 218 -8.12 -23.52 -11.09
N LEU A 219 -7.20 -24.21 -10.41
CA LEU A 219 -5.85 -23.77 -10.11
C LEU A 219 -5.18 -23.14 -11.35
N ASN A 220 -4.73 -21.89 -11.18
CA ASN A 220 -4.08 -21.09 -12.22
C ASN A 220 -3.01 -20.17 -11.61
N VAL A 221 -2.43 -19.28 -12.39
CA VAL A 221 -1.32 -18.42 -11.96
C VAL A 221 -1.68 -17.39 -10.85
N ASN A 222 -2.95 -17.19 -10.55
CA ASN A 222 -3.37 -16.31 -9.47
C ASN A 222 -3.29 -16.99 -8.08
N TYR A 223 -3.13 -18.30 -8.03
CA TYR A 223 -3.05 -19.07 -6.80
C TYR A 223 -1.59 -19.27 -6.36
N VAL A 224 -1.24 -18.74 -5.20
CA VAL A 224 0.05 -19.00 -4.53
C VAL A 224 -0.18 -20.05 -3.44
N SER A 225 0.68 -21.06 -3.36
CA SER A 225 0.54 -22.07 -2.29
C SER A 225 0.89 -21.50 -0.93
N THR A 226 0.29 -22.02 0.15
CA THR A 226 0.69 -21.66 1.53
C THR A 226 2.18 -21.91 1.76
N THR A 227 2.77 -22.94 1.13
CA THR A 227 4.20 -23.25 1.24
C THR A 227 5.07 -22.12 0.64
N ASP A 228 4.71 -21.65 -0.56
CA ASP A 228 5.47 -20.58 -1.22
C ASP A 228 5.26 -19.25 -0.50
N PHE A 229 4.02 -18.97 -0.07
CA PHE A 229 3.70 -17.74 0.64
C PHE A 229 4.38 -17.67 2.03
N ASP A 230 4.41 -18.78 2.77
CA ASP A 230 5.15 -18.88 4.04
C ASP A 230 6.64 -18.59 3.86
N ALA A 231 7.25 -19.15 2.79
CA ALA A 231 8.66 -18.88 2.49
C ALA A 231 8.92 -17.42 2.07
N GLN A 232 7.99 -16.78 1.35
CA GLN A 232 8.07 -15.37 0.95
C GLN A 232 7.97 -14.45 2.17
N CYS A 233 7.00 -14.67 3.07
CA CYS A 233 6.83 -13.89 4.29
C CYS A 233 8.01 -14.09 5.26
N ALA A 234 8.49 -15.34 5.42
CA ALA A 234 9.68 -15.63 6.22
C ALA A 234 10.89 -14.82 5.72
N TRP A 235 11.11 -14.81 4.40
CA TRP A 235 12.22 -14.07 3.80
C TRP A 235 12.10 -12.55 4.01
N LEU A 236 10.92 -11.96 3.83
CA LEU A 236 10.69 -10.53 4.09
C LEU A 236 11.01 -10.17 5.55
N SER A 237 10.47 -10.94 6.51
CA SER A 237 10.68 -10.73 7.94
C SER A 237 12.15 -10.90 8.34
N GLU A 238 12.83 -11.94 7.87
CA GLU A 238 14.24 -12.22 8.16
C GLU A 238 15.19 -11.16 7.57
N ASN A 239 14.78 -10.48 6.50
CA ASN A 239 15.58 -9.44 5.84
C ASN A 239 15.22 -8.02 6.28
N GLY A 240 14.27 -7.85 7.22
CA GLY A 240 13.90 -6.57 7.81
C GLY A 240 13.29 -5.61 6.81
N TYR A 241 12.30 -6.09 6.05
CA TYR A 241 11.53 -5.24 5.16
C TYR A 241 10.56 -4.37 5.94
N TYR A 242 10.45 -3.12 5.52
CA TYR A 242 9.52 -2.11 6.00
C TYR A 242 8.23 -2.11 5.16
N TYR A 243 7.10 -1.91 5.81
CA TYR A 243 5.78 -1.91 5.19
C TYR A 243 5.16 -0.51 5.28
N PRO A 244 5.39 0.38 4.29
CA PRO A 244 4.86 1.75 4.34
C PRO A 244 3.34 1.76 4.25
N SER A 245 2.72 2.75 4.90
CA SER A 245 1.31 3.08 4.72
C SER A 245 1.04 3.63 3.31
N TRP A 246 -0.22 3.67 2.90
CA TRP A 246 -0.61 4.27 1.62
C TRP A 246 -0.37 5.79 1.59
N GLN A 247 -0.47 6.46 2.74
CA GLN A 247 -0.16 7.89 2.88
C GLN A 247 1.33 8.16 2.71
N GLU A 248 2.20 7.33 3.30
CA GLU A 248 3.65 7.42 3.09
C GLU A 248 4.03 7.13 1.64
N LEU A 249 3.43 6.09 1.01
CA LEU A 249 3.65 5.81 -0.41
C LEU A 249 3.22 6.99 -1.29
N ARG A 250 2.09 7.64 -0.97
CA ARG A 250 1.67 8.86 -1.67
C ARG A 250 2.69 9.96 -1.56
N ALA A 251 3.12 10.29 -0.34
CA ALA A 251 4.11 11.34 -0.11
C ALA A 251 5.47 11.00 -0.78
N TYR A 252 5.84 9.71 -0.81
CA TYR A 252 7.04 9.24 -1.51
C TYR A 252 6.94 9.45 -3.03
N VAL A 253 5.84 9.06 -3.68
CA VAL A 253 5.71 9.25 -5.14
C VAL A 253 5.57 10.72 -5.53
N GLU A 254 5.04 11.57 -4.64
CA GLU A 254 5.01 13.02 -4.76
C GLU A 254 6.39 13.66 -4.53
N GLY A 255 7.36 12.91 -3.98
CA GLY A 255 8.73 13.36 -3.72
C GLY A 255 8.88 14.25 -2.49
N THR A 256 7.95 14.15 -1.53
CA THR A 256 7.92 14.93 -0.29
C THR A 256 8.33 14.13 0.95
N HIS A 257 8.48 12.79 0.82
CA HIS A 257 8.84 11.89 1.90
C HIS A 257 9.82 10.81 1.41
N SER A 258 10.74 10.39 2.26
CA SER A 258 11.70 9.31 1.98
C SER A 258 11.23 8.00 2.61
N LEU A 259 11.38 6.88 1.90
CA LEU A 259 11.12 5.55 2.44
C LEU A 259 12.41 4.73 2.57
N PRO A 260 12.52 3.83 3.57
CA PRO A 260 13.65 2.92 3.67
C PRO A 260 13.89 2.13 2.38
N ALA A 261 15.15 1.84 2.05
CA ALA A 261 15.51 1.14 0.81
C ALA A 261 14.88 -0.26 0.71
N LYS A 262 14.65 -0.92 1.84
CA LYS A 262 13.93 -2.20 1.93
C LYS A 262 12.46 -1.99 2.27
N SER A 263 11.71 -1.30 1.42
CA SER A 263 10.28 -1.10 1.57
C SER A 263 9.50 -1.93 0.55
N VAL A 264 8.37 -2.50 0.97
CA VAL A 264 7.48 -3.29 0.11
C VAL A 264 6.03 -3.17 0.59
N ILE A 265 5.07 -3.14 -0.32
CA ILE A 265 3.64 -3.25 0.00
C ILE A 265 3.10 -4.54 -0.60
N LEU A 266 2.44 -5.36 0.22
CA LEU A 266 1.73 -6.56 -0.24
C LEU A 266 0.25 -6.24 -0.43
N THR A 267 -0.31 -6.63 -1.57
CA THR A 267 -1.74 -6.44 -1.87
C THR A 267 -2.37 -7.74 -2.36
N PHE A 268 -3.61 -7.98 -1.94
CA PHE A 268 -4.42 -9.14 -2.33
C PHE A 268 -5.74 -8.65 -2.91
N ASP A 269 -5.98 -8.94 -4.20
CA ASP A 269 -7.21 -8.52 -4.88
C ASP A 269 -8.33 -9.54 -4.64
N ASP A 270 -9.59 -9.13 -4.86
CA ASP A 270 -10.85 -9.88 -4.83
C ASP A 270 -11.39 -10.20 -3.43
N GLY A 271 -10.58 -10.20 -2.36
CA GLY A 271 -11.02 -10.58 -1.01
C GLY A 271 -11.51 -12.03 -0.94
N GLU A 272 -10.77 -12.95 -1.53
CA GLU A 272 -11.16 -14.35 -1.66
C GLU A 272 -10.83 -15.14 -0.38
N HIS A 273 -11.72 -16.05 0.02
CA HIS A 273 -11.61 -16.83 1.27
C HIS A 273 -10.30 -17.61 1.40
N GLY A 274 -9.72 -18.07 0.28
CA GLY A 274 -8.43 -18.75 0.33
C GLY A 274 -7.32 -17.88 0.91
N PHE A 275 -7.31 -16.57 0.58
CA PHE A 275 -6.39 -15.63 1.24
C PHE A 275 -6.78 -15.40 2.70
N LEU A 276 -8.05 -15.15 2.99
CA LEU A 276 -8.51 -14.87 4.35
C LEU A 276 -8.20 -16.04 5.30
N ASP A 277 -8.51 -17.26 4.88
CA ASP A 277 -8.37 -18.46 5.71
C ASP A 277 -6.92 -18.96 5.83
N ASN A 278 -6.12 -18.83 4.77
CA ASN A 278 -4.77 -19.40 4.72
C ASN A 278 -3.66 -18.34 4.73
N GLY A 279 -3.89 -17.17 4.14
CA GLY A 279 -2.90 -16.11 4.00
C GLY A 279 -2.75 -15.30 5.28
N ILE A 280 -3.85 -14.86 5.89
CA ILE A 280 -3.82 -14.04 7.11
C ILE A 280 -3.01 -14.69 8.24
N PRO A 281 -3.20 -15.99 8.57
CA PRO A 281 -2.38 -16.63 9.61
C PRO A 281 -0.87 -16.64 9.32
N ILE A 282 -0.47 -16.65 8.04
CA ILE A 282 0.94 -16.58 7.65
C ILE A 282 1.46 -15.15 7.83
N LEU A 283 0.69 -14.11 7.47
CA LEU A 283 1.06 -12.72 7.72
C LEU A 283 1.25 -12.45 9.21
N GLU A 284 0.33 -12.91 10.05
CA GLU A 284 0.43 -12.79 11.51
C GLU A 284 1.65 -13.49 12.09
N LYS A 285 1.97 -14.70 11.60
CA LYS A 285 3.14 -15.47 12.02
C LYS A 285 4.44 -14.70 11.84
N TYR A 286 4.57 -13.97 10.76
CA TYR A 286 5.80 -13.25 10.40
C TYR A 286 5.70 -11.74 10.62
N LYS A 287 4.57 -11.22 11.09
CA LYS A 287 4.26 -9.80 11.26
C LYS A 287 4.44 -9.01 9.95
N VAL A 288 3.99 -9.57 8.86
CA VAL A 288 4.02 -8.94 7.54
C VAL A 288 2.72 -8.20 7.30
N HIS A 289 2.80 -6.90 7.02
CA HIS A 289 1.62 -6.09 6.72
C HIS A 289 1.17 -6.24 5.27
N ALA A 290 -0.14 -6.28 5.06
CA ALA A 290 -0.74 -6.38 3.74
C ALA A 290 -2.05 -5.60 3.64
N THR A 291 -2.48 -5.32 2.41
CA THR A 291 -3.81 -4.77 2.10
C THR A 291 -4.61 -5.79 1.30
N SER A 292 -5.85 -6.06 1.71
CA SER A 292 -6.80 -6.86 0.93
C SER A 292 -7.87 -5.97 0.33
N PHE A 293 -7.96 -5.96 -0.99
CA PHE A 293 -8.95 -5.20 -1.75
C PHE A 293 -10.23 -6.03 -1.93
N LEU A 294 -11.32 -5.60 -1.30
CA LEU A 294 -12.58 -6.34 -1.24
C LEU A 294 -13.58 -5.91 -2.30
N ILE A 295 -14.24 -6.89 -2.93
CA ILE A 295 -15.42 -6.67 -3.77
C ILE A 295 -16.65 -6.61 -2.87
N CYS A 296 -17.21 -5.40 -2.65
CA CYS A 296 -18.18 -5.16 -1.60
C CYS A 296 -19.63 -5.56 -1.93
N ILE A 297 -19.95 -5.92 -3.18
CA ILE A 297 -21.28 -6.45 -3.53
C ILE A 297 -21.45 -7.92 -3.14
N ASP A 298 -20.39 -8.62 -2.76
CA ASP A 298 -20.43 -10.00 -2.36
C ASP A 298 -21.34 -10.20 -1.15
N GLY A 299 -22.15 -11.25 -1.18
CA GLY A 299 -23.15 -11.49 -0.13
C GLY A 299 -22.57 -11.89 1.23
N ASP A 300 -21.27 -12.18 1.30
CA ASP A 300 -20.51 -12.59 2.46
C ASP A 300 -19.54 -11.50 2.96
N ILE A 301 -19.71 -10.25 2.52
CA ILE A 301 -18.77 -9.15 2.83
C ILE A 301 -18.58 -8.93 4.35
N GLU A 302 -19.64 -9.08 5.15
CA GLU A 302 -19.53 -8.97 6.61
C GLU A 302 -18.70 -10.11 7.22
N ASP A 303 -18.82 -11.33 6.70
CA ASP A 303 -18.02 -12.46 7.15
C ASP A 303 -16.54 -12.25 6.81
N LYS A 304 -16.25 -11.67 5.65
CA LYS A 304 -14.89 -11.28 5.24
C LYS A 304 -14.32 -10.21 6.17
N LEU A 305 -15.06 -9.15 6.42
CA LEU A 305 -14.65 -8.05 7.30
C LEU A 305 -14.42 -8.51 8.75
N ASN A 306 -15.15 -9.52 9.21
CA ASN A 306 -14.99 -10.09 10.55
C ASN A 306 -13.73 -10.97 10.69
N GLN A 307 -13.00 -11.26 9.60
CA GLN A 307 -11.68 -11.87 9.62
C GLN A 307 -10.54 -10.83 9.72
N SER A 308 -10.82 -9.68 10.36
CA SER A 308 -9.84 -8.62 10.57
C SER A 308 -8.62 -9.10 11.36
N SER A 309 -7.45 -8.57 11.02
CA SER A 309 -6.16 -8.90 11.61
C SER A 309 -5.36 -7.61 11.85
N PRO A 310 -4.52 -7.52 12.88
CA PRO A 310 -3.63 -6.37 13.07
C PRO A 310 -2.70 -6.09 11.90
N TYR A 311 -2.47 -7.09 11.04
CA TYR A 311 -1.53 -7.03 9.92
C TYR A 311 -2.20 -6.90 8.56
N VAL A 312 -3.54 -6.73 8.52
CA VAL A 312 -4.27 -6.62 7.25
C VAL A 312 -5.20 -5.42 7.27
N LEU A 313 -5.03 -4.52 6.32
CA LEU A 313 -6.02 -3.50 6.00
C LEU A 313 -6.99 -4.04 4.95
N PHE A 314 -8.29 -3.81 5.17
CA PHE A 314 -9.30 -4.03 4.16
C PHE A 314 -9.57 -2.73 3.42
N GLU A 315 -9.44 -2.75 2.09
CA GLU A 315 -9.58 -1.62 1.20
C GLU A 315 -10.48 -1.96 0.01
N SER A 316 -10.84 -0.98 -0.80
CA SER A 316 -11.84 -1.15 -1.83
C SER A 316 -11.30 -1.75 -3.14
N HIS A 317 -11.92 -2.85 -3.60
CA HIS A 317 -11.89 -3.30 -4.99
C HIS A 317 -13.20 -2.98 -5.73
N SER A 318 -13.84 -1.88 -5.34
CA SER A 318 -15.16 -1.38 -5.75
C SER A 318 -16.35 -2.04 -5.03
N TYR A 319 -17.51 -1.37 -5.15
CA TYR A 319 -18.77 -2.01 -4.78
C TYR A 319 -19.21 -3.01 -5.85
N ASP A 320 -19.37 -2.59 -7.15
CA ASP A 320 -19.93 -3.41 -8.22
C ASP A 320 -19.24 -3.18 -9.59
N LEU A 321 -17.94 -2.86 -9.59
CA LEU A 321 -17.21 -2.66 -10.86
C LEU A 321 -16.49 -3.92 -11.35
N HIS A 322 -16.35 -4.96 -10.51
CA HIS A 322 -15.64 -6.18 -10.86
C HIS A 322 -16.50 -7.09 -11.76
N ARG A 323 -16.95 -6.52 -12.89
CA ARG A 323 -17.73 -7.21 -13.93
C ARG A 323 -17.52 -6.58 -15.31
N ALA A 324 -17.87 -7.33 -16.35
CA ALA A 324 -17.76 -6.86 -17.72
C ALA A 324 -18.63 -5.61 -17.96
N GLY A 325 -18.07 -4.64 -18.66
CA GLY A 325 -18.74 -3.47 -19.20
C GLY A 325 -19.34 -3.69 -20.58
N SER A 326 -19.94 -2.64 -21.12
CA SER A 326 -20.52 -2.63 -22.47
C SER A 326 -19.47 -2.38 -23.57
N THR A 327 -18.29 -1.86 -23.20
CA THR A 327 -17.20 -1.54 -24.13
C THR A 327 -16.14 -2.64 -24.15
N LYS A 328 -15.21 -2.56 -25.13
CA LYS A 328 -14.03 -3.43 -25.22
C LYS A 328 -12.73 -2.65 -24.94
N LEU A 329 -12.83 -1.49 -24.30
CA LEU A 329 -11.67 -0.72 -23.87
C LEU A 329 -10.95 -1.46 -22.74
N GLY A 330 -9.63 -1.31 -22.64
CA GLY A 330 -8.82 -1.97 -21.64
C GLY A 330 -9.03 -3.50 -21.65
N HIS A 331 -9.39 -4.04 -20.50
CA HIS A 331 -9.78 -5.46 -20.33
C HIS A 331 -11.30 -5.66 -20.45
N GLY A 332 -12.05 -4.59 -20.74
CA GLY A 332 -13.50 -4.62 -20.89
C GLY A 332 -14.26 -4.49 -19.57
N GLY A 333 -13.65 -3.90 -18.55
CA GLY A 333 -14.28 -3.64 -17.26
C GLY A 333 -15.36 -2.57 -17.32
N ARG A 334 -16.32 -2.66 -16.38
CA ARG A 334 -17.47 -1.74 -16.28
C ARG A 334 -17.09 -0.27 -16.06
N ILE A 335 -15.90 0.00 -15.56
CA ILE A 335 -15.44 1.37 -15.26
C ILE A 335 -15.52 2.32 -16.45
N TYR A 336 -15.42 1.80 -17.68
CA TYR A 336 -15.53 2.59 -18.90
C TYR A 336 -16.96 3.01 -19.25
N ASP A 337 -17.96 2.46 -18.59
CA ASP A 337 -19.37 2.77 -18.81
C ASP A 337 -19.88 3.87 -17.87
N LEU A 338 -19.08 4.30 -16.90
CA LEU A 338 -19.48 5.20 -15.82
C LEU A 338 -19.03 6.63 -16.06
N SER A 339 -19.88 7.58 -15.69
CA SER A 339 -19.50 8.96 -15.39
C SER A 339 -18.68 9.03 -14.10
N GLU A 340 -17.99 10.15 -13.88
CA GLU A 340 -17.25 10.41 -12.65
C GLU A 340 -18.13 10.29 -11.40
N GLN A 341 -19.34 10.85 -11.41
CA GLN A 341 -20.28 10.78 -10.29
C GLN A 341 -20.75 9.35 -9.99
N GLU A 342 -20.96 8.52 -11.02
CA GLU A 342 -21.31 7.12 -10.84
C GLU A 342 -20.14 6.31 -10.28
N LEU A 343 -18.90 6.61 -10.72
CA LEU A 343 -17.70 6.00 -10.19
C LEU A 343 -17.46 6.38 -8.73
N VAL A 344 -17.57 7.67 -8.38
CA VAL A 344 -17.51 8.16 -7.00
C VAL A 344 -18.56 7.48 -6.13
N ALA A 345 -19.82 7.37 -6.61
CA ALA A 345 -20.90 6.74 -5.84
C ALA A 345 -20.68 5.24 -5.62
N ASP A 346 -20.09 4.51 -6.57
CA ASP A 346 -19.76 3.10 -6.41
C ASP A 346 -18.66 2.90 -5.36
N ILE A 347 -17.58 3.67 -5.45
CA ILE A 347 -16.46 3.58 -4.50
C ILE A 347 -16.87 4.07 -3.11
N GLN A 348 -17.64 5.16 -3.00
CA GLN A 348 -18.15 5.63 -1.72
C GLN A 348 -19.00 4.57 -1.04
N LYS A 349 -19.82 3.83 -1.80
CA LYS A 349 -20.62 2.73 -1.26
C LYS A 349 -19.76 1.60 -0.70
N SER A 350 -18.63 1.29 -1.32
CA SER A 350 -17.67 0.33 -0.75
C SER A 350 -17.00 0.89 0.50
N ALA A 351 -16.63 2.18 0.49
CA ALA A 351 -16.07 2.87 1.65
C ALA A 351 -17.01 2.84 2.86
N ASP A 352 -18.30 3.06 2.64
CA ASP A 352 -19.32 3.03 3.69
C ASP A 352 -19.45 1.62 4.33
N ILE A 353 -19.22 0.56 3.56
CA ILE A 353 -19.27 -0.84 4.03
C ILE A 353 -17.97 -1.20 4.78
N ILE A 354 -16.81 -0.88 4.21
CA ILE A 354 -15.49 -1.17 4.79
C ILE A 354 -15.25 -0.28 6.02
N GLY A 355 -15.67 0.99 5.94
CA GLY A 355 -15.58 1.99 6.99
C GLY A 355 -14.45 3.00 6.79
N SER A 356 -13.56 2.76 5.85
CA SER A 356 -12.51 3.68 5.40
C SER A 356 -12.00 3.20 4.05
N VAL A 357 -11.50 4.11 3.20
CA VAL A 357 -10.80 3.76 1.97
C VAL A 357 -9.61 4.70 1.79
N GLU A 358 -8.42 4.18 2.02
CA GLU A 358 -7.15 4.89 1.84
C GLU A 358 -6.51 4.51 0.51
N ALA A 359 -6.83 3.30 0.02
CA ALA A 359 -6.35 2.80 -1.25
C ALA A 359 -7.47 2.16 -2.08
N PHE A 360 -7.28 2.13 -3.39
CA PHE A 360 -8.21 1.52 -4.32
C PHE A 360 -7.46 0.65 -5.34
N ALA A 361 -7.91 -0.59 -5.56
CA ALA A 361 -7.44 -1.39 -6.68
C ALA A 361 -8.48 -1.37 -7.81
N TYR A 362 -8.06 -0.95 -8.99
CA TYR A 362 -8.94 -0.95 -10.16
C TYR A 362 -9.27 -2.38 -10.59
N PRO A 363 -10.55 -2.78 -10.65
CA PRO A 363 -10.97 -4.05 -11.22
C PRO A 363 -10.37 -4.26 -12.61
N TYR A 364 -9.73 -5.41 -12.81
CA TYR A 364 -8.97 -5.75 -14.04
C TYR A 364 -7.77 -4.84 -14.32
N GLY A 365 -7.48 -3.84 -13.50
CA GLY A 365 -6.51 -2.77 -13.74
C GLY A 365 -6.98 -1.71 -14.73
N ASP A 366 -8.26 -1.69 -15.07
CA ASP A 366 -8.85 -0.76 -16.03
C ASP A 366 -9.03 0.64 -15.43
N VAL A 367 -8.57 1.66 -16.13
CA VAL A 367 -8.62 3.07 -15.74
C VAL A 367 -9.30 3.87 -16.85
N SER A 368 -10.35 4.60 -16.53
CA SER A 368 -11.06 5.52 -17.46
C SER A 368 -10.55 6.96 -17.32
N ASP A 369 -10.96 7.81 -18.23
CA ASP A 369 -10.55 9.23 -18.26
C ASP A 369 -11.01 10.01 -17.00
N VAL A 370 -12.05 9.54 -16.29
CA VAL A 370 -12.59 10.17 -15.08
C VAL A 370 -12.02 9.58 -13.78
N SER A 371 -11.20 8.53 -13.88
CA SER A 371 -10.73 7.78 -12.70
C SER A 371 -9.90 8.62 -11.74
N SER A 372 -8.93 9.40 -12.25
CA SER A 372 -8.07 10.23 -11.39
C SER A 372 -8.85 11.32 -10.66
N ALA A 373 -9.85 11.93 -11.32
CA ALA A 373 -10.73 12.90 -10.68
C ALA A 373 -11.54 12.26 -9.56
N ALA A 374 -12.16 11.10 -9.81
CA ALA A 374 -12.92 10.36 -8.80
C ALA A 374 -12.07 9.95 -7.58
N MET A 375 -10.82 9.49 -7.79
CA MET A 375 -9.91 9.15 -6.68
C MET A 375 -9.58 10.38 -5.82
N ASN A 376 -9.33 11.52 -6.46
CA ASN A 376 -9.04 12.77 -5.77
C ASN A 376 -10.27 13.31 -5.01
N ASP A 377 -11.45 13.26 -5.60
CA ASP A 377 -12.72 13.69 -4.97
C ASP A 377 -13.03 12.88 -3.71
N LEU A 378 -12.68 11.58 -3.70
CA LEU A 378 -12.84 10.69 -2.55
C LEU A 378 -11.71 10.80 -1.52
N GLY A 379 -10.63 11.53 -1.82
CA GLY A 379 -9.47 11.65 -0.93
C GLY A 379 -8.65 10.36 -0.82
N ILE A 380 -8.73 9.46 -1.82
CA ILE A 380 -7.98 8.21 -1.84
C ILE A 380 -6.49 8.52 -1.97
N SER A 381 -5.67 8.00 -1.06
CA SER A 381 -4.22 8.24 -1.05
C SER A 381 -3.55 7.65 -2.28
N CYS A 382 -3.81 6.38 -2.59
CA CYS A 382 -3.24 5.71 -3.75
C CYS A 382 -4.27 4.81 -4.45
N ALA A 383 -4.21 4.77 -5.79
CA ALA A 383 -4.94 3.76 -6.55
C ALA A 383 -3.99 2.96 -7.43
N VAL A 384 -4.20 1.65 -7.48
CA VAL A 384 -3.26 0.70 -8.09
C VAL A 384 -3.88 -0.01 -9.29
N THR A 385 -3.06 -0.25 -10.30
CA THR A 385 -3.44 -0.94 -11.55
C THR A 385 -2.76 -2.31 -11.65
N THR A 386 -2.99 -3.02 -12.75
CA THR A 386 -2.26 -4.24 -13.11
C THR A 386 -1.04 -3.96 -14.01
N ASN A 387 -0.68 -2.70 -14.25
CA ASN A 387 0.54 -2.34 -14.97
C ASN A 387 1.77 -2.78 -14.17
N TYR A 388 2.72 -3.44 -14.84
CA TYR A 388 3.91 -3.95 -14.17
C TYR A 388 4.95 -2.86 -13.91
N GLY A 389 5.45 -2.77 -12.68
CA GLY A 389 6.54 -1.88 -12.26
C GLY A 389 6.43 -1.47 -10.81
N ASN A 390 7.49 -0.84 -10.29
CA ASN A 390 7.51 -0.23 -8.96
C ASN A 390 6.80 1.14 -8.98
N ALA A 391 6.27 1.55 -7.83
CA ALA A 391 5.83 2.92 -7.60
C ALA A 391 7.06 3.83 -7.42
N CYS A 392 7.23 4.84 -8.28
CA CYS A 392 8.42 5.68 -8.30
C CYS A 392 8.07 7.14 -8.05
N VAL A 393 9.02 7.92 -7.53
CA VAL A 393 8.89 9.38 -7.43
C VAL A 393 8.52 9.96 -8.79
N GLY A 394 7.44 10.76 -8.84
CA GLY A 394 6.87 11.39 -10.02
C GLY A 394 5.87 10.51 -10.79
N ASP A 395 5.50 9.34 -10.28
CA ASP A 395 4.35 8.58 -10.81
C ASP A 395 3.04 9.23 -10.30
N ASP A 396 1.95 9.01 -11.04
CA ASP A 396 0.61 9.46 -10.64
C ASP A 396 0.09 8.53 -9.52
N PRO A 397 -0.19 9.04 -8.30
CA PRO A 397 -0.65 8.21 -7.20
C PRO A 397 -2.02 7.57 -7.45
N THR A 398 -2.79 8.09 -8.40
CA THR A 398 -4.10 7.52 -8.77
C THR A 398 -3.99 6.36 -9.78
N GLN A 399 -2.80 5.97 -10.24
CA GLN A 399 -2.59 4.94 -11.27
C GLN A 399 -1.26 4.19 -11.09
N LEU A 400 -0.91 3.81 -9.88
CA LEU A 400 0.36 3.17 -9.58
C LEU A 400 0.48 1.78 -10.23
N SER A 401 1.69 1.44 -10.63
CA SER A 401 2.04 0.11 -11.14
C SER A 401 2.24 -0.87 -9.98
N ARG A 402 2.01 -2.17 -10.26
CA ARG A 402 2.27 -3.26 -9.30
C ARG A 402 3.14 -4.36 -9.91
N CYS A 403 3.80 -5.13 -9.06
CA CYS A 403 4.52 -6.34 -9.44
C CYS A 403 3.64 -7.56 -9.17
N ARG A 404 3.18 -8.25 -10.24
CA ARG A 404 2.33 -9.44 -10.07
C ARG A 404 3.14 -10.61 -9.52
N VAL A 405 2.69 -11.18 -8.41
CA VAL A 405 3.18 -12.44 -7.87
C VAL A 405 2.33 -13.58 -8.44
N SER A 406 2.96 -14.49 -9.16
CA SER A 406 2.28 -15.61 -9.80
C SER A 406 2.60 -16.92 -9.08
N GLY A 407 1.61 -17.79 -8.97
CA GLY A 407 1.80 -19.14 -8.45
C GLY A 407 2.84 -19.93 -9.27
N GLY A 408 3.64 -20.72 -8.57
CA GLY A 408 4.71 -21.51 -9.16
C GLY A 408 6.01 -20.75 -9.42
N ASN A 409 6.09 -19.45 -9.09
CA ASN A 409 7.35 -18.71 -9.08
C ASN A 409 8.25 -19.23 -7.96
N SER A 410 9.53 -19.41 -8.25
CA SER A 410 10.50 -19.75 -7.20
C SER A 410 10.72 -18.59 -6.23
N LEU A 411 11.13 -18.90 -4.99
CA LEU A 411 11.52 -17.87 -4.02
C LEU A 411 12.62 -16.95 -4.57
N ALA A 412 13.58 -17.48 -5.35
CA ALA A 412 14.61 -16.65 -5.99
C ALA A 412 14.04 -15.64 -7.00
N SER A 413 13.01 -16.02 -7.76
CA SER A 413 12.31 -15.10 -8.67
C SER A 413 11.52 -14.05 -7.90
N TYR A 414 10.92 -14.40 -6.76
CA TYR A 414 10.25 -13.48 -5.85
C TYR A 414 11.23 -12.45 -5.29
N ILE A 415 12.36 -12.91 -4.74
CA ILE A 415 13.43 -12.07 -4.20
C ILE A 415 13.89 -11.06 -5.26
N SER A 416 14.21 -11.53 -6.47
CA SER A 416 14.60 -10.65 -7.57
C SER A 416 13.52 -9.62 -7.96
N MET A 417 12.24 -9.92 -7.77
CA MET A 417 11.15 -8.98 -8.02
C MET A 417 11.08 -7.88 -6.95
N VAL A 418 11.35 -8.23 -5.69
CA VAL A 418 11.29 -7.31 -4.55
C VAL A 418 12.54 -6.42 -4.49
N GLU A 419 13.71 -6.93 -4.87
CA GLU A 419 15.00 -6.21 -4.82
C GLU A 419 15.28 -5.32 -6.07
N ASN A 420 14.48 -5.46 -7.16
CA ASN A 420 14.67 -4.70 -8.41
C ASN A 420 13.74 -3.49 -8.50
#